data_93c21f2546dfccf0eb2a1b52450e938c
#
_entry.id   93c21f2546dfccf0eb2a1b52450e938c
#
_cell.length_a   1.000
_cell.length_b   1.000
_cell.length_c   1.000
_cell.angle_alpha   90.00
_cell.angle_beta   90.00
_cell.angle_gamma   90.00
#
_symmetry.space_group_name_H-M   'P 1'
#
loop_
_entity.id
_entity.type
_entity.pdbx_description
1 polymer ?
#
loop_
_entity_poly.entity_id
_entity_poly.type
_entity_poly.pdbx_seq_one_letter_code
_entity_poly.pdbx_strand_id
1 'polypeptide(L)'
;MRVQIDPSALAAELRASRAHLAKIIAGLDGDKLLGPKLTIVNPPLWEIGHVGWFQEFWCLRNSAPGAPPEPFVRGADALYNSATVPHDTRWDLPLPDLDATRSYL
;
A
#
# COMPACT_ATOMS: atom_id res chain seq x y z
N MET A 1 31.07 -11.60 -2.49
CA MET A 1 31.00 -10.34 -1.74
C MET A 1 29.75 -10.32 -0.88
N ARG A 2 29.90 -10.06 0.39
CA ARG A 2 28.76 -9.98 1.30
C ARG A 2 28.32 -8.50 1.40
N VAL A 3 27.06 -8.24 1.03
CA VAL A 3 26.49 -6.92 1.20
C VAL A 3 25.97 -6.79 2.64
N GLN A 4 26.49 -5.83 3.37
CA GLN A 4 25.95 -5.50 4.69
C GLN A 4 24.84 -4.49 4.56
N ILE A 5 23.70 -4.81 5.15
CA ILE A 5 22.52 -3.93 5.15
C ILE A 5 22.41 -3.34 6.56
N ASP A 6 22.45 -2.02 6.62
CA ASP A 6 22.23 -1.29 7.88
C ASP A 6 20.72 -1.05 8.07
N PRO A 7 20.08 -1.69 9.09
CA PRO A 7 18.66 -1.48 9.33
C PRO A 7 18.27 -0.02 9.55
N SER A 8 19.13 0.77 10.19
CA SER A 8 18.85 2.19 10.42
C SER A 8 18.81 2.99 9.12
N ALA A 9 19.73 2.68 8.20
CA ALA A 9 19.76 3.32 6.88
C ALA A 9 18.54 2.94 6.05
N LEU A 10 18.13 1.67 6.09
CA LEU A 10 16.91 1.21 5.41
C LEU A 10 15.66 1.87 5.96
N ALA A 11 15.57 1.99 7.29
CA ALA A 11 14.45 2.67 7.92
C ALA A 11 14.36 4.14 7.52
N ALA A 12 15.51 4.82 7.43
CA ALA A 12 15.57 6.21 6.98
C ALA A 12 15.13 6.36 5.53
N GLU A 13 15.54 5.46 4.64
CA GLU A 13 15.12 5.44 3.24
C GLU A 13 13.62 5.17 3.12
N LEU A 14 13.09 4.26 3.90
CA LEU A 14 11.65 3.97 3.91
C LEU A 14 10.84 5.20 4.34
N ARG A 15 11.28 5.89 5.40
CA ARG A 15 10.61 7.13 5.85
C ARG A 15 10.69 8.23 4.80
N ALA A 16 11.83 8.38 4.13
CA ALA A 16 12.00 9.35 3.04
C ALA A 16 11.08 9.03 1.86
N SER A 17 10.97 7.76 1.50
CA SER A 17 10.07 7.27 0.46
C SER A 17 8.61 7.57 0.79
N ARG A 18 8.19 7.34 2.04
CA ARG A 18 6.85 7.64 2.51
C ARG A 18 6.56 9.14 2.53
N ALA A 19 7.52 9.94 2.94
CA ALA A 19 7.40 11.40 2.91
C ALA A 19 7.24 11.91 1.47
N HIS A 20 7.98 11.32 0.53
CA HIS A 20 7.85 11.64 -0.89
C HIS A 20 6.47 11.27 -1.43
N LEU A 21 5.99 10.08 -1.10
CA LEU A 21 4.64 9.64 -1.46
C LEU A 21 3.58 10.60 -0.90
N ALA A 22 3.72 11.01 0.34
CA ALA A 22 2.78 11.96 0.96
C ALA A 22 2.71 13.28 0.19
N LYS A 23 3.82 13.77 -0.33
CA LYS A 23 3.85 14.97 -1.16
C LYS A 23 3.12 14.77 -2.48
N ILE A 24 3.33 13.62 -3.12
CA ILE A 24 2.68 13.30 -4.40
C ILE A 24 1.16 13.26 -4.24
N ILE A 25 0.66 12.67 -3.16
CA ILE A 25 -0.77 12.48 -2.95
C ILE A 25 -1.47 13.67 -2.28
N ALA A 26 -0.73 14.67 -1.85
CA ALA A 26 -1.29 15.80 -1.10
C ALA A 26 -2.37 16.56 -1.89
N GLY A 27 -2.30 16.57 -3.22
CA GLY A 27 -3.27 17.23 -4.07
C GLY A 27 -4.37 16.33 -4.61
N LEU A 28 -4.44 15.07 -4.20
CA LEU A 28 -5.46 14.14 -4.68
C LEU A 28 -6.75 14.33 -3.91
N ASP A 29 -7.84 14.60 -4.64
CA ASP A 29 -9.19 14.70 -4.10
C ASP A 29 -10.22 14.31 -5.15
N GLY A 30 -11.45 14.05 -4.73
CA GLY A 30 -12.57 13.77 -5.62
C GLY A 30 -12.25 12.69 -6.65
N ASP A 31 -12.51 12.98 -7.91
CA ASP A 31 -12.34 12.03 -9.01
C ASP A 31 -10.89 11.60 -9.24
N LYS A 32 -9.91 12.39 -8.78
CA LYS A 32 -8.50 12.06 -8.91
C LYS A 32 -8.08 10.87 -8.05
N LEU A 33 -8.84 10.54 -7.02
CA LEU A 33 -8.55 9.41 -6.14
C LEU A 33 -8.67 8.08 -6.87
N LEU A 34 -9.60 7.95 -7.79
CA LEU A 34 -9.78 6.74 -8.60
C LEU A 34 -9.15 6.87 -9.99
N GLY A 35 -9.24 8.04 -10.59
CA GLY A 35 -8.75 8.27 -11.94
C GLY A 35 -9.51 7.47 -13.01
N PRO A 36 -9.07 7.55 -14.27
CA PRO A 36 -9.71 6.84 -15.36
C PRO A 36 -9.43 5.33 -15.29
N LYS A 37 -10.42 4.52 -15.67
CA LYS A 37 -10.26 3.06 -15.72
C LYS A 37 -9.51 2.66 -16.98
N LEU A 38 -8.21 2.47 -16.85
CA LEU A 38 -7.32 2.08 -17.94
C LEU A 38 -6.58 0.79 -17.60
N THR A 39 -6.24 0.00 -18.62
CA THR A 39 -5.59 -1.29 -18.44
C THR A 39 -4.17 -1.21 -17.90
N ILE A 40 -3.53 -0.06 -18.02
CA ILE A 40 -2.11 0.15 -17.67
C ILE A 40 -1.92 0.90 -16.35
N VAL A 41 -2.99 1.28 -15.68
CA VAL A 41 -2.93 2.03 -14.41
C VAL A 41 -3.84 1.39 -13.38
N ASN A 42 -3.63 1.77 -12.11
CA ASN A 42 -4.53 1.44 -11.00
C ASN A 42 -5.10 2.73 -10.42
N PRO A 43 -6.22 2.66 -9.67
CA PRO A 43 -6.69 3.83 -8.95
C PRO A 43 -5.61 4.32 -7.98
N PRO A 44 -5.28 5.62 -7.95
CA PRO A 44 -4.29 6.13 -7.01
C PRO A 44 -4.60 5.77 -5.55
N LEU A 45 -5.85 5.85 -5.13
CA LEU A 45 -6.26 5.48 -3.78
C LEU A 45 -5.95 4.00 -3.48
N TRP A 46 -6.17 3.10 -4.43
CA TRP A 46 -5.81 1.70 -4.30
C TRP A 46 -4.29 1.52 -4.18
N GLU A 47 -3.53 2.21 -5.03
CA GLU A 47 -2.06 2.11 -5.03
C GLU A 47 -1.46 2.52 -3.69
N ILE A 48 -1.96 3.59 -3.08
CA ILE A 48 -1.49 4.06 -1.79
C ILE A 48 -1.73 2.99 -0.72
N GLY A 49 -2.93 2.43 -0.67
CA GLY A 49 -3.27 1.37 0.27
C GLY A 49 -2.47 0.11 0.02
N HIS A 50 -2.25 -0.23 -1.25
CA HIS A 50 -1.43 -1.38 -1.64
C HIS A 50 0.03 -1.26 -1.17
N VAL A 51 0.61 -0.07 -1.22
CA VAL A 51 1.97 0.16 -0.69
C VAL A 51 2.02 -0.19 0.80
N GLY A 52 1.08 0.31 1.60
CA GLY A 52 1.00 0.00 3.02
C GLY A 52 0.76 -1.48 3.27
N TRP A 53 -0.17 -2.08 2.53
CA TRP A 53 -0.49 -3.50 2.63
C TRP A 53 0.71 -4.38 2.28
N PHE A 54 1.42 -4.07 1.21
CA PHE A 54 2.59 -4.83 0.75
C PHE A 54 3.68 -4.85 1.83
N GLN A 55 3.97 -3.69 2.40
CA GLN A 55 4.97 -3.58 3.45
C GLN A 55 4.55 -4.33 4.71
N GLU A 56 3.30 -4.20 5.13
CA GLU A 56 2.76 -4.93 6.28
C GLU A 56 2.81 -6.44 6.05
N PHE A 57 2.31 -6.90 4.93
CA PHE A 57 2.22 -8.32 4.61
C PHE A 57 3.60 -8.98 4.58
N TRP A 58 4.53 -8.40 3.84
CA TRP A 58 5.85 -9.01 3.63
C TRP A 58 6.85 -8.74 4.75
N CYS A 59 6.79 -7.57 5.38
CA CYS A 59 7.79 -7.18 6.37
C CYS A 59 7.37 -7.46 7.81
N LEU A 60 6.07 -7.41 8.11
CA LEU A 60 5.57 -7.57 9.48
C LEU A 60 4.83 -8.89 9.68
N ARG A 61 3.92 -9.25 8.78
CA ARG A 61 3.06 -10.41 8.96
C ARG A 61 3.70 -11.74 8.55
N ASN A 62 4.65 -11.72 7.64
CA ASN A 62 5.36 -12.91 7.16
C ASN A 62 6.82 -12.94 7.59
N SER A 63 7.18 -12.22 8.62
CA SER A 63 8.55 -12.16 9.13
C SER A 63 8.91 -13.33 10.03
N ALA A 64 7.94 -14.14 10.47
CA ALA A 64 8.14 -15.27 11.35
C ALA A 64 7.42 -16.51 10.82
N PRO A 65 7.87 -17.74 11.21
CA PRO A 65 7.17 -18.98 10.85
C PRO A 65 5.75 -19.02 11.41
N GLY A 66 4.86 -19.69 10.68
CA GLY A 66 3.48 -19.89 11.09
C GLY A 66 2.51 -19.03 10.28
N ALA A 67 1.24 -19.09 10.66
CA ALA A 67 0.20 -18.29 10.00
C ALA A 67 0.43 -16.80 10.27
N PRO A 68 0.37 -15.94 9.25
CA PRO A 68 0.53 -14.51 9.48
C PRO A 68 -0.63 -13.97 10.34
N PRO A 69 -0.35 -12.99 11.22
CA PRO A 69 -1.41 -12.34 11.98
C PRO A 69 -2.36 -11.57 11.05
N GLU A 70 -3.53 -11.20 11.58
CA GLU A 70 -4.50 -10.40 10.86
C GLU A 70 -3.91 -9.03 10.46
N PRO A 71 -4.34 -8.48 9.32
CA PRO A 71 -3.87 -7.16 8.90
C PRO A 71 -4.36 -6.05 9.84
N PHE A 72 -3.58 -4.96 9.92
CA PHE A 72 -3.96 -3.79 10.71
C PHE A 72 -5.27 -3.16 10.25
N VAL A 73 -5.51 -3.19 8.93
CA VAL A 73 -6.78 -2.74 8.36
C VAL A 73 -7.62 -3.98 8.07
N ARG A 74 -8.79 -4.07 8.68
CA ARG A 74 -9.69 -5.20 8.52
C ARG A 74 -10.06 -5.37 7.04
N GLY A 75 -9.91 -6.58 6.52
CA GLY A 75 -10.23 -6.90 5.14
C GLY A 75 -9.19 -6.43 4.11
N ALA A 76 -8.02 -5.95 4.56
CA ALA A 76 -7.00 -5.42 3.66
C ALA A 76 -6.52 -6.43 2.62
N ASP A 77 -6.43 -7.70 2.97
CA ASP A 77 -6.01 -8.74 2.02
C ASP A 77 -6.98 -8.86 0.84
N ALA A 78 -8.27 -8.71 1.09
CA ALA A 78 -9.29 -8.75 0.05
C ALA A 78 -9.31 -7.48 -0.82
N LEU A 79 -8.77 -6.37 -0.31
CA LEU A 79 -8.71 -5.10 -1.04
C LEU A 79 -7.43 -4.93 -1.85
N TYR A 80 -6.28 -5.27 -1.27
CA TYR A 80 -4.99 -4.81 -1.76
C TYR A 80 -4.05 -5.88 -2.30
N ASN A 81 -4.36 -7.16 -2.14
CA ASN A 81 -3.50 -8.22 -2.66
C ASN A 81 -3.56 -8.27 -4.18
N SER A 82 -2.53 -7.77 -4.84
CA SER A 82 -2.49 -7.68 -6.30
C SER A 82 -2.52 -9.04 -7.00
N ALA A 83 -2.14 -10.10 -6.29
CA ALA A 83 -2.19 -11.45 -6.84
C ALA A 83 -3.60 -12.03 -6.91
N THR A 84 -4.53 -11.54 -6.09
CA THR A 84 -5.88 -12.08 -5.97
C THR A 84 -6.99 -11.10 -6.33
N VAL A 85 -6.69 -9.80 -6.38
CA VAL A 85 -7.67 -8.76 -6.72
C VAL A 85 -7.55 -8.42 -8.20
N PRO A 86 -8.55 -8.80 -9.04
CA PRO A 86 -8.49 -8.51 -10.47
C PRO A 86 -8.37 -7.01 -10.74
N HIS A 87 -7.56 -6.66 -11.72
CA HIS A 87 -7.26 -5.28 -12.06
C HIS A 87 -8.52 -4.44 -12.33
N ASP A 88 -9.44 -4.96 -13.12
CA ASP A 88 -10.64 -4.25 -13.53
C ASP A 88 -11.63 -3.99 -12.39
N THR A 89 -11.54 -4.72 -11.29
CA THR A 89 -12.41 -4.54 -10.13
C THR A 89 -11.93 -3.46 -9.17
N ARG A 90 -10.71 -2.96 -9.31
CA ARG A 90 -10.07 -2.06 -8.34
C ARG A 90 -10.74 -0.68 -8.24
N TRP A 91 -11.50 -0.28 -9.25
CA TRP A 91 -12.30 0.96 -9.22
C TRP A 91 -13.60 0.82 -8.45
N ASP A 92 -14.06 -0.42 -8.20
CA ASP A 92 -15.36 -0.71 -7.60
C ASP A 92 -15.24 -1.26 -6.17
N LEU A 93 -14.04 -1.34 -5.62
CA LEU A 93 -13.81 -1.84 -4.27
C LEU A 93 -14.25 -0.84 -3.20
N PRO A 94 -14.70 -1.31 -2.04
CA PRO A 94 -15.04 -0.44 -0.91
C PRO A 94 -13.76 0.04 -0.20
N LEU A 95 -12.94 0.83 -0.90
CA LEU A 95 -11.67 1.32 -0.37
C LEU A 95 -11.90 2.31 0.78
N PRO A 96 -11.04 2.29 1.81
CA PRO A 96 -11.02 3.35 2.81
C PRO A 96 -10.79 4.72 2.14
N ASP A 97 -11.24 5.79 2.77
CA ASP A 97 -10.98 7.13 2.27
C ASP A 97 -9.48 7.47 2.36
N LEU A 98 -9.10 8.63 1.83
CA LEU A 98 -7.70 9.03 1.77
C LEU A 98 -7.09 9.19 3.17
N ASP A 99 -7.83 9.75 4.10
CA ASP A 99 -7.33 9.96 5.47
C ASP A 99 -7.11 8.63 6.18
N ALA A 100 -8.04 7.70 6.07
CA ALA A 100 -7.89 6.34 6.62
C ALA A 100 -6.72 5.61 5.95
N THR A 101 -6.55 5.78 4.65
CA THR A 101 -5.44 5.16 3.90
C THR A 101 -4.09 5.74 4.32
N ARG A 102 -4.00 7.06 4.52
CA ARG A 102 -2.79 7.69 5.05
C ARG A 102 -2.44 7.16 6.44
N SER A 103 -3.44 6.96 7.29
CA SER A 103 -3.23 6.42 8.64
C SER A 103 -2.70 5.00 8.61
N TYR A 104 -3.00 4.25 7.56
CA TYR A 104 -2.49 2.89 7.37
C TYR A 104 -1.00 2.87 7.01
N LEU A 105 -0.52 3.88 6.31
CA LEU A 105 0.89 4.00 6.00
C LEU A 105 1.68 4.34 7.26
#